data_d2be1f6d732006130e5413be842313fe
#
_entry.id   d2be1f6d732006130e5413be842313fe
#
_cell.length_a   1.000
_cell.length_b   1.000
_cell.length_c   1.000
_cell.angle_alpha   90.00
_cell.angle_beta   90.00
_cell.angle_gamma   90.00
#
_symmetry.space_group_name_H-M   'P 1'
#
loop_
_entity.id
_entity.type
_entity.pdbx_description
1 polymer ?
#
loop_
_entity_poly.entity_id
_entity_poly.type
_entity_poly.pdbx_seq_one_letter_code
_entity_poly.pdbx_strand_id
1 'polypeptide(L)'
;IMGGEEFFKISTQDTHATRIPLFGMYTGRTSYAGVPKPGENKKLAEAYRERYLVDENASEEDQRKQLNKINGLKKINKYPARYGKNGIKLFIEHLEQNIHTPSPYDAELITRFEMQQCPPDILVTNYSMLEYMLMRKLESNIWDNTKEWLHESTGNKLLIVLDEAHMYRGSAGGEIAFLLDRLFDRLGITADDVQFILTTASMPDDEKARNDFYEGLTGKQAADCVFLTGSKEKLPEYKLVPTNANQLAALGSTQVYGEEATQRIKDFASAIFHEHLPA
;
A
#
# COMPACT_ATOMS: atom_id res chain seq x y z
N ILE A 1 -3.47 6.68 6.17
CA ILE A 1 -4.17 6.33 7.42
C ILE A 1 -3.14 6.18 8.55
N MET A 2 -2.12 5.32 8.38
CA MET A 2 -1.13 4.99 9.43
C MET A 2 -0.22 6.16 9.85
N GLY A 3 -0.04 7.17 9.04
CA GLY A 3 0.74 8.38 9.38
C GLY A 3 -0.07 9.55 9.92
N GLY A 4 -1.37 9.38 10.16
CA GLY A 4 -2.23 10.43 10.69
C GLY A 4 -2.10 10.62 12.20
N GLU A 5 -2.27 11.85 12.70
CA GLU A 5 -2.25 12.15 14.13
C GLU A 5 -3.25 11.31 14.93
N GLU A 6 -4.37 10.98 14.35
CA GLU A 6 -5.43 10.18 14.96
C GLU A 6 -4.99 8.73 15.17
N PHE A 7 -4.33 8.14 14.16
CA PHE A 7 -3.74 6.80 14.28
C PHE A 7 -2.61 6.77 15.33
N PHE A 8 -1.78 7.80 15.36
CA PHE A 8 -0.75 7.94 16.38
C PHE A 8 -1.35 7.98 17.80
N LYS A 9 -2.40 8.77 18.01
CA LYS A 9 -3.08 8.84 19.32
C LYS A 9 -3.64 7.49 19.74
N ILE A 10 -4.31 6.78 18.83
CA ILE A 10 -4.89 5.45 19.10
C ILE A 10 -3.79 4.44 19.42
N SER A 11 -2.74 4.37 18.60
CA SER A 11 -1.66 3.39 18.78
C SER A 11 -0.84 3.60 20.05
N THR A 12 -0.72 4.85 20.54
CA THR A 12 0.04 5.16 21.77
C THR A 12 -0.80 5.11 23.03
N GLN A 13 -2.12 5.33 22.95
CA GLN A 13 -3.01 5.33 24.12
C GLN A 13 -3.43 3.90 24.54
N ASP A 14 -3.72 3.03 23.58
CA ASP A 14 -4.30 1.71 23.88
C ASP A 14 -3.25 0.59 24.06
N THR A 15 -2.03 0.77 23.58
CA THR A 15 -1.05 -0.33 23.53
C THR A 15 0.18 -0.15 24.41
N HIS A 16 0.29 0.92 25.18
CA HIS A 16 1.52 1.34 25.88
C HIS A 16 2.74 1.43 24.93
N ALA A 17 2.50 1.56 23.64
CA ALA A 17 3.53 1.66 22.63
C ALA A 17 4.35 2.94 22.83
N THR A 18 5.67 2.80 22.87
CA THR A 18 6.61 3.92 23.04
C THR A 18 6.89 4.65 21.73
N ARG A 19 6.45 4.10 20.60
CA ARG A 19 6.65 4.65 19.26
C ARG A 19 5.46 4.33 18.35
N ILE A 20 5.33 5.07 17.26
CA ILE A 20 4.38 4.75 16.19
C ILE A 20 4.86 3.57 15.35
N PRO A 21 3.94 2.76 14.78
CA PRO A 21 4.30 1.74 13.81
C PRO A 21 4.97 2.35 12.57
N LEU A 22 6.09 1.78 12.18
CA LEU A 22 6.83 2.17 10.99
C LEU A 22 6.37 1.33 9.79
N PHE A 23 6.22 1.97 8.65
CA PHE A 23 5.92 1.25 7.41
C PHE A 23 6.79 1.75 6.27
N GLY A 24 7.03 0.88 5.31
CA GLY A 24 7.80 1.24 4.11
C GLY A 24 7.51 0.35 2.93
N MET A 25 7.70 0.91 1.73
CA MET A 25 7.61 0.15 0.48
C MET A 25 9.02 -0.19 0.00
N TYR A 26 9.37 -1.48 0.01
CA TYR A 26 10.66 -1.98 -0.42
C TYR A 26 10.54 -2.65 -1.79
N THR A 27 10.75 -1.90 -2.85
CA THR A 27 10.63 -2.37 -4.24
C THR A 27 11.79 -1.89 -5.10
N GLY A 28 11.87 -2.36 -6.34
CA GLY A 28 12.87 -1.87 -7.30
C GLY A 28 12.82 -0.36 -7.57
N ARG A 29 11.68 0.27 -7.30
CA ARG A 29 11.47 1.73 -7.49
C ARG A 29 11.79 2.54 -6.24
N THR A 30 11.96 1.92 -5.09
CA THR A 30 12.33 2.60 -3.85
C THR A 30 13.77 3.09 -3.94
N SER A 31 14.02 4.33 -3.56
CA SER A 31 15.34 4.95 -3.62
C SER A 31 16.36 4.19 -2.75
N TYR A 32 17.61 4.23 -3.14
CA TYR A 32 18.76 3.54 -2.55
C TYR A 32 18.67 2.01 -2.52
N ALA A 33 19.68 1.42 -3.13
CA ALA A 33 19.87 -0.04 -3.15
C ALA A 33 20.95 -0.53 -2.15
N GLY A 34 21.40 0.32 -1.24
CA GLY A 34 22.52 0.00 -0.35
C GLY A 34 23.06 1.25 0.33
N VAL A 35 24.39 1.34 0.45
CA VAL A 35 25.05 2.48 1.08
C VAL A 35 24.69 3.77 0.34
N PRO A 36 24.30 4.85 1.06
CA PRO A 36 23.95 6.12 0.45
C PRO A 36 25.12 6.72 -0.34
N LYS A 37 24.81 7.28 -1.49
CA LYS A 37 25.78 7.99 -2.31
C LYS A 37 25.45 9.48 -2.30
N PRO A 38 26.38 10.37 -1.92
CA PRO A 38 26.13 11.81 -1.79
C PRO A 38 25.48 12.44 -3.03
N GLY A 39 25.91 12.06 -4.23
CA GLY A 39 25.33 12.54 -5.47
C GLY A 39 23.89 12.06 -5.73
N GLU A 40 23.52 10.89 -5.25
CA GLU A 40 22.16 10.37 -5.31
C GLU A 40 21.26 11.03 -4.26
N ASN A 41 21.81 11.32 -3.08
CA ASN A 41 21.12 12.06 -2.03
C ASN A 41 20.68 13.44 -2.52
N LYS A 42 21.59 14.17 -3.16
CA LYS A 42 21.30 15.51 -3.69
C LYS A 42 20.20 15.45 -4.75
N LYS A 43 20.29 14.54 -5.70
CA LYS A 43 19.24 14.33 -6.73
C LYS A 43 17.89 13.99 -6.12
N LEU A 44 17.89 13.13 -5.10
CA LEU A 44 16.66 12.77 -4.41
C LEU A 44 16.09 13.96 -3.65
N ALA A 45 16.91 14.72 -2.94
CA ALA A 45 16.52 15.94 -2.24
C ALA A 45 15.88 16.96 -3.19
N GLU A 46 16.50 17.21 -4.36
CA GLU A 46 15.96 18.09 -5.40
C GLU A 46 14.59 17.61 -5.91
N ALA A 47 14.46 16.31 -6.22
CA ALA A 47 13.20 15.73 -6.69
C ALA A 47 12.07 15.80 -5.63
N TYR A 48 12.42 15.60 -4.35
CA TYR A 48 11.45 15.72 -3.26
C TYR A 48 11.08 17.17 -2.97
N ARG A 49 12.03 18.10 -3.07
CA ARG A 49 11.77 19.54 -2.95
C ARG A 49 10.76 19.99 -3.99
N GLU A 50 11.00 19.68 -5.26
CA GLU A 50 10.10 20.02 -6.37
C GLU A 50 8.70 19.41 -6.21
N ARG A 51 8.64 18.21 -5.66
CA ARG A 51 7.37 17.48 -5.55
C ARG A 51 6.53 17.87 -4.34
N TYR A 52 7.16 18.15 -3.21
CA TYR A 52 6.48 18.21 -1.91
C TYR A 52 6.61 19.55 -1.18
N LEU A 53 7.45 20.47 -1.66
CA LEU A 53 7.58 21.82 -1.10
C LEU A 53 7.09 22.86 -2.08
N VAL A 54 6.70 24.01 -1.54
CA VAL A 54 6.44 25.21 -2.33
C VAL A 54 7.75 25.99 -2.44
N ASP A 55 8.12 26.41 -3.63
CA ASP A 55 9.29 27.29 -3.85
C ASP A 55 8.88 28.72 -3.47
N GLU A 56 9.41 29.21 -2.37
CA GLU A 56 9.12 30.56 -1.84
C GLU A 56 9.61 31.67 -2.77
N ASN A 57 10.54 31.38 -3.70
CA ASN A 57 11.08 32.34 -4.67
C ASN A 57 10.33 32.31 -6.02
N ALA A 58 9.40 31.39 -6.22
CA ALA A 58 8.61 31.31 -7.44
C ALA A 58 7.53 32.42 -7.49
N SER A 59 6.94 32.64 -8.67
CA SER A 59 5.81 33.55 -8.81
C SER A 59 4.63 33.13 -7.94
N GLU A 60 3.77 34.07 -7.52
CA GLU A 60 2.57 33.77 -6.72
C GLU A 60 1.66 32.75 -7.43
N GLU A 61 1.58 32.82 -8.75
CA GLU A 61 0.79 31.87 -9.55
C GLU A 61 1.38 30.45 -9.47
N ASP A 62 2.70 30.31 -9.57
CA ASP A 62 3.39 29.02 -9.49
C ASP A 62 3.35 28.45 -8.07
N GLN A 63 3.52 29.28 -7.06
CA GLN A 63 3.33 28.87 -5.66
C GLN A 63 1.92 28.32 -5.41
N ARG A 64 0.89 28.98 -5.96
CA ARG A 64 -0.50 28.52 -5.86
C ARG A 64 -0.71 27.18 -6.57
N LYS A 65 -0.12 26.99 -7.77
CA LYS A 65 -0.16 25.71 -8.50
C LYS A 65 0.51 24.59 -7.70
N GLN A 66 1.69 24.85 -7.13
CA GLN A 66 2.43 23.90 -6.30
C GLN A 66 1.62 23.53 -5.04
N LEU A 67 1.06 24.51 -4.35
CA LEU A 67 0.22 24.29 -3.17
C LEU A 67 -1.00 23.42 -3.48
N ASN A 68 -1.68 23.68 -4.59
CA ASN A 68 -2.82 22.88 -5.05
C ASN A 68 -2.40 21.43 -5.34
N LYS A 69 -1.24 21.21 -5.98
CA LYS A 69 -0.67 19.88 -6.23
C LYS A 69 -0.38 19.14 -4.91
N ILE A 70 0.24 19.81 -3.95
CA ILE A 70 0.55 19.25 -2.63
C ILE A 70 -0.75 18.88 -1.88
N ASN A 71 -1.73 19.76 -1.87
CA ASN A 71 -3.03 19.49 -1.27
C ASN A 71 -3.74 18.31 -1.94
N GLY A 72 -3.63 18.20 -3.25
CA GLY A 72 -4.10 17.02 -4.01
C GLY A 72 -3.43 15.73 -3.55
N LEU A 73 -2.10 15.72 -3.37
CA LEU A 73 -1.36 14.56 -2.86
C LEU A 73 -1.79 14.18 -1.44
N LYS A 74 -2.00 15.17 -0.55
CA LYS A 74 -2.50 14.95 0.81
C LYS A 74 -3.90 14.34 0.79
N LYS A 75 -4.79 14.85 -0.05
CA LYS A 75 -6.18 14.37 -0.17
C LYS A 75 -6.27 12.89 -0.59
N ILE A 76 -5.33 12.42 -1.41
CA ILE A 76 -5.28 11.03 -1.87
C ILE A 76 -4.25 10.17 -1.10
N ASN A 77 -3.78 10.65 0.06
CA ASN A 77 -2.80 9.97 0.92
C ASN A 77 -1.49 9.58 0.19
N LYS A 78 -1.02 10.40 -0.74
CA LYS A 78 0.26 10.24 -1.44
C LYS A 78 1.33 11.26 -1.02
N TYR A 79 1.05 12.01 0.03
CA TYR A 79 2.04 12.86 0.69
C TYR A 79 2.72 12.06 1.79
N PRO A 80 4.07 12.04 1.87
CA PRO A 80 4.78 11.20 2.83
C PRO A 80 4.40 11.48 4.28
N ALA A 81 4.22 10.42 5.06
CA ALA A 81 3.80 10.47 6.46
C ALA A 81 5.01 10.68 7.40
N ARG A 82 5.54 11.91 7.40
CA ARG A 82 6.63 12.34 8.28
C ARG A 82 6.10 13.24 9.39
N TYR A 83 6.70 13.14 10.57
CA TYR A 83 6.25 13.85 11.77
C TYR A 83 6.41 15.38 11.66
N GLY A 84 5.36 16.08 12.08
CA GLY A 84 5.33 17.53 12.18
C GLY A 84 5.13 18.25 10.83
N LYS A 85 4.89 19.57 10.92
CA LYS A 85 4.63 20.43 9.75
C LYS A 85 5.79 20.46 8.74
N ASN A 86 6.99 20.25 9.24
CA ASN A 86 8.23 20.34 8.46
C ASN A 86 8.90 18.98 8.22
N GLY A 87 8.24 17.85 8.48
CA GLY A 87 8.87 16.53 8.41
C GLY A 87 9.52 16.22 7.06
N ILE A 88 8.87 16.57 5.95
CA ILE A 88 9.46 16.42 4.61
C ILE A 88 10.59 17.43 4.37
N LYS A 89 10.47 18.65 4.83
CA LYS A 89 11.54 19.66 4.71
C LYS A 89 12.80 19.20 5.47
N LEU A 90 12.62 18.70 6.68
CA LEU A 90 13.71 18.16 7.49
C LEU A 90 14.35 16.92 6.83
N PHE A 91 13.56 16.02 6.27
CA PHE A 91 14.06 14.88 5.52
C PHE A 91 14.93 15.31 4.34
N ILE A 92 14.52 16.32 3.56
CA ILE A 92 15.27 16.88 2.44
C ILE A 92 16.59 17.50 2.92
N GLU A 93 16.56 18.29 3.98
CA GLU A 93 17.75 18.89 4.59
C GLU A 93 18.74 17.81 5.10
N HIS A 94 18.24 16.76 5.71
CA HIS A 94 19.06 15.62 6.15
C HIS A 94 19.71 14.90 4.95
N LEU A 95 18.96 14.67 3.86
CA LEU A 95 19.54 14.10 2.64
C LEU A 95 20.69 14.92 2.09
N GLU A 96 20.55 16.26 2.04
CA GLU A 96 21.59 17.17 1.58
C GLU A 96 22.84 17.14 2.46
N GLN A 97 22.65 16.91 3.76
CA GLN A 97 23.72 16.77 4.75
C GLN A 97 24.26 15.35 4.86
N ASN A 98 23.75 14.39 4.06
CA ASN A 98 24.04 12.95 4.14
C ASN A 98 23.72 12.33 5.52
N ILE A 99 22.71 12.84 6.20
CA ILE A 99 22.16 12.29 7.44
C ILE A 99 21.00 11.37 7.07
N HIS A 100 21.02 10.13 7.58
CA HIS A 100 20.06 9.09 7.20
C HIS A 100 19.35 8.45 8.39
N THR A 101 19.44 9.05 9.56
CA THR A 101 18.79 8.53 10.76
C THR A 101 17.30 8.83 10.71
N PRO A 102 16.42 7.82 10.65
CA PRO A 102 14.98 8.03 10.76
C PRO A 102 14.63 8.63 12.12
N SER A 103 13.66 9.52 12.15
CA SER A 103 13.09 9.96 13.41
C SER A 103 12.16 8.85 13.96
N PRO A 104 12.15 8.58 15.27
CA PRO A 104 11.23 7.60 15.87
C PRO A 104 9.76 8.00 15.71
N TYR A 105 9.51 9.22 15.25
CA TYR A 105 8.17 9.75 14.99
C TYR A 105 7.77 9.72 13.51
N ASP A 106 8.68 9.34 12.61
CA ASP A 106 8.38 9.20 11.18
C ASP A 106 7.70 7.86 10.94
N ALA A 107 6.43 7.88 10.55
CA ALA A 107 5.69 6.65 10.29
C ALA A 107 6.13 5.97 8.99
N GLU A 108 6.41 6.74 7.94
CA GLU A 108 6.79 6.24 6.62
C GLU A 108 8.30 6.30 6.39
N LEU A 109 8.91 5.14 6.14
CA LEU A 109 10.30 5.04 5.70
C LEU A 109 10.34 5.12 4.18
N ILE A 110 11.00 6.15 3.65
CA ILE A 110 10.93 6.51 2.23
C ILE A 110 12.00 5.81 1.41
N THR A 111 13.15 5.50 2.02
CA THR A 111 14.29 4.90 1.32
C THR A 111 14.57 3.48 1.78
N ARG A 112 15.15 2.66 0.89
CA ARG A 112 15.60 1.32 1.28
C ARG A 112 16.66 1.37 2.38
N PHE A 113 17.51 2.39 2.34
CA PHE A 113 18.54 2.58 3.36
C PHE A 113 17.94 2.83 4.75
N GLU A 114 16.91 3.67 4.85
CA GLU A 114 16.19 3.88 6.13
C GLU A 114 15.63 2.55 6.66
N MET A 115 14.97 1.76 5.80
CA MET A 115 14.41 0.46 6.19
C MET A 115 15.48 -0.57 6.56
N GLN A 116 16.67 -0.51 5.97
CA GLN A 116 17.80 -1.35 6.33
C GLN A 116 18.40 -0.97 7.70
N GLN A 117 18.39 0.31 8.05
CA GLN A 117 18.88 0.79 9.35
C GLN A 117 17.83 0.63 10.44
N CYS A 118 16.59 0.88 10.13
CA CYS A 118 15.45 0.79 11.04
C CYS A 118 14.35 -0.07 10.39
N PRO A 119 14.32 -1.38 10.65
CA PRO A 119 13.33 -2.27 10.06
C PRO A 119 11.90 -1.83 10.34
N PRO A 120 11.04 -1.73 9.31
CA PRO A 120 9.65 -1.33 9.50
C PRO A 120 8.82 -2.45 10.14
N ASP A 121 7.77 -2.07 10.88
CA ASP A 121 6.77 -3.03 11.40
C ASP A 121 5.88 -3.57 10.27
N ILE A 122 5.67 -2.75 9.22
CA ILE A 122 4.92 -3.15 8.02
C ILE A 122 5.78 -2.91 6.79
N LEU A 123 6.16 -4.01 6.15
CA LEU A 123 6.95 -4.00 4.92
C LEU A 123 6.06 -4.35 3.73
N VAL A 124 5.92 -3.42 2.78
CA VAL A 124 5.23 -3.66 1.51
C VAL A 124 6.28 -3.96 0.45
N THR A 125 6.23 -5.15 -0.10
CA THR A 125 7.19 -5.57 -1.14
C THR A 125 6.50 -6.40 -2.22
N ASN A 126 7.23 -6.83 -3.23
CA ASN A 126 6.76 -7.78 -4.23
C ASN A 126 7.63 -9.05 -4.20
N TYR A 127 7.13 -10.11 -4.83
CA TYR A 127 7.77 -11.42 -4.92
C TYR A 127 9.26 -11.33 -5.29
N SER A 128 9.56 -10.72 -6.44
CA SER A 128 10.93 -10.64 -6.94
C SER A 128 11.86 -9.87 -6.00
N MET A 129 11.36 -8.81 -5.36
CA MET A 129 12.16 -8.06 -4.41
C MET A 129 12.40 -8.84 -3.12
N LEU A 130 11.39 -9.56 -2.60
CA LEU A 130 11.54 -10.40 -1.43
C LEU A 130 12.61 -11.48 -1.67
N GLU A 131 12.60 -12.10 -2.86
CA GLU A 131 13.64 -13.06 -3.24
C GLU A 131 15.04 -12.45 -3.22
N TYR A 132 15.22 -11.25 -3.82
CA TYR A 132 16.49 -10.54 -3.77
C TYR A 132 16.91 -10.18 -2.34
N MET A 133 15.97 -9.75 -1.49
CA MET A 133 16.24 -9.39 -0.10
C MET A 133 16.71 -10.60 0.72
N LEU A 134 16.20 -11.78 0.46
CA LEU A 134 16.64 -13.01 1.14
C LEU A 134 18.05 -13.47 0.71
N MET A 135 18.46 -13.14 -0.52
CA MET A 135 19.78 -13.53 -1.05
C MET A 135 20.89 -12.56 -0.66
N ARG A 136 20.61 -11.30 -0.38
CA ARG A 136 21.62 -10.27 -0.20
C ARG A 136 21.88 -9.99 1.29
N LYS A 137 23.13 -9.64 1.60
CA LYS A 137 23.53 -9.25 2.95
C LYS A 137 23.05 -7.85 3.36
N LEU A 138 22.67 -7.02 2.38
CA LEU A 138 22.23 -5.64 2.64
C LEU A 138 21.02 -5.55 3.54
N GLU A 139 20.14 -6.53 3.45
CA GLU A 139 18.88 -6.60 4.19
C GLU A 139 18.96 -7.46 5.45
N SER A 140 20.16 -7.94 5.83
CA SER A 140 20.34 -8.80 7.00
C SER A 140 19.75 -8.20 8.26
N ASN A 141 19.92 -6.89 8.47
CA ASN A 141 19.37 -6.20 9.64
C ASN A 141 17.84 -6.31 9.75
N ILE A 142 17.14 -6.29 8.63
CA ILE A 142 15.68 -6.48 8.61
C ILE A 142 15.34 -7.87 9.14
N TRP A 143 16.00 -8.88 8.60
CA TRP A 143 15.72 -10.28 8.97
C TRP A 143 16.15 -10.63 10.38
N ASP A 144 17.31 -10.14 10.81
CA ASP A 144 17.87 -10.42 12.13
C ASP A 144 17.00 -9.79 13.23
N ASN A 145 16.58 -8.53 13.08
CA ASN A 145 15.65 -7.88 14.01
C ASN A 145 14.27 -8.55 14.02
N THR A 146 13.75 -8.93 12.85
CA THR A 146 12.46 -9.63 12.77
C THR A 146 12.54 -10.98 13.46
N LYS A 147 13.64 -11.71 13.27
CA LYS A 147 13.89 -12.98 13.94
C LYS A 147 13.96 -12.82 15.45
N GLU A 148 14.74 -11.87 15.94
CA GLU A 148 14.86 -11.59 17.39
C GLU A 148 13.48 -11.31 17.98
N TRP A 149 12.71 -10.39 17.39
CA TRP A 149 11.38 -10.06 17.86
C TRP A 149 10.44 -11.27 17.87
N LEU A 150 10.44 -12.11 16.84
CA LEU A 150 9.60 -13.30 16.79
C LEU A 150 9.93 -14.28 17.92
N HIS A 151 11.20 -14.37 18.35
CA HIS A 151 11.64 -15.28 19.42
C HIS A 151 11.58 -14.68 20.84
N GLU A 152 11.30 -13.39 20.98
CA GLU A 152 11.14 -12.76 22.30
C GLU A 152 9.90 -13.25 23.04
N SER A 153 8.84 -13.63 22.33
CA SER A 153 7.60 -14.10 22.93
C SER A 153 6.88 -15.07 22.02
N THR A 154 6.30 -16.12 22.61
CA THR A 154 5.43 -17.08 21.88
C THR A 154 4.16 -16.46 21.33
N GLY A 155 3.79 -15.26 21.79
CA GLY A 155 2.65 -14.50 21.27
C GLY A 155 2.99 -13.70 20.00
N ASN A 156 4.28 -13.47 19.70
CA ASN A 156 4.70 -12.75 18.51
C ASN A 156 4.53 -13.63 17.28
N LYS A 157 3.80 -13.13 16.28
CA LYS A 157 3.53 -13.85 15.04
C LYS A 157 3.80 -12.96 13.84
N LEU A 158 4.32 -13.56 12.78
CA LEU A 158 4.47 -12.90 11.50
C LEU A 158 3.13 -12.86 10.77
N LEU A 159 2.69 -11.68 10.35
CA LEU A 159 1.53 -11.53 9.47
C LEU A 159 1.99 -11.39 8.02
N ILE A 160 1.56 -12.30 7.15
CA ILE A 160 1.80 -12.24 5.71
C ILE A 160 0.48 -11.99 4.99
N VAL A 161 0.43 -10.90 4.23
CA VAL A 161 -0.71 -10.54 3.39
C VAL A 161 -0.32 -10.76 1.93
N LEU A 162 -1.02 -11.67 1.25
CA LEU A 162 -0.86 -11.93 -0.18
C LEU A 162 -2.06 -11.38 -0.93
N ASP A 163 -1.84 -10.27 -1.61
CA ASP A 163 -2.87 -9.63 -2.43
C ASP A 163 -2.96 -10.31 -3.79
N GLU A 164 -4.16 -10.35 -4.37
CA GLU A 164 -4.45 -11.02 -5.65
C GLU A 164 -3.98 -12.49 -5.68
N ALA A 165 -4.23 -13.21 -4.59
CA ALA A 165 -3.71 -14.58 -4.39
C ALA A 165 -4.05 -15.54 -5.52
N HIS A 166 -5.12 -15.29 -6.29
CA HIS A 166 -5.47 -16.10 -7.47
C HIS A 166 -4.38 -16.10 -8.57
N MET A 167 -3.47 -15.13 -8.55
CA MET A 167 -2.31 -15.08 -9.45
C MET A 167 -1.28 -16.19 -9.14
N TYR A 168 -1.31 -16.73 -7.93
CA TYR A 168 -0.35 -17.73 -7.45
C TYR A 168 -0.91 -19.16 -7.56
N ARG A 169 -1.36 -19.53 -8.77
CA ARG A 169 -1.84 -20.89 -9.09
C ARG A 169 -0.84 -21.66 -9.95
N GLY A 170 -0.85 -22.97 -9.86
CA GLY A 170 0.03 -23.84 -10.63
C GLY A 170 1.51 -23.64 -10.28
N SER A 171 2.38 -23.52 -11.28
CA SER A 171 3.84 -23.36 -11.07
C SER A 171 4.19 -22.09 -10.28
N ALA A 172 3.49 -20.98 -10.52
CA ALA A 172 3.70 -19.74 -9.79
C ALA A 172 3.40 -19.90 -8.29
N GLY A 173 2.39 -20.69 -7.93
CA GLY A 173 2.08 -21.01 -6.53
C GLY A 173 3.22 -21.77 -5.85
N GLY A 174 3.80 -22.76 -6.56
CA GLY A 174 4.97 -23.50 -6.05
C GLY A 174 6.18 -22.60 -5.81
N GLU A 175 6.46 -21.66 -6.72
CA GLU A 175 7.56 -20.69 -6.55
C GLU A 175 7.36 -19.80 -5.30
N ILE A 176 6.13 -19.34 -5.08
CA ILE A 176 5.80 -18.54 -3.89
C ILE A 176 5.92 -19.39 -2.62
N ALA A 177 5.41 -20.60 -2.60
CA ALA A 177 5.53 -21.51 -1.44
C ALA A 177 7.00 -21.72 -1.06
N PHE A 178 7.86 -22.04 -2.04
CA PHE A 178 9.30 -22.17 -1.79
C PHE A 178 9.97 -20.87 -1.32
N LEU A 179 9.51 -19.72 -1.81
CA LEU A 179 10.01 -18.43 -1.30
C LEU A 179 9.61 -18.19 0.14
N LEU A 180 8.39 -18.56 0.51
CA LEU A 180 7.91 -18.49 1.90
C LEU A 180 8.68 -19.45 2.81
N ASP A 181 8.93 -20.68 2.38
CA ASP A 181 9.76 -21.63 3.14
C ASP A 181 11.16 -21.06 3.39
N ARG A 182 11.80 -20.46 2.37
CA ARG A 182 13.10 -19.79 2.54
C ARG A 182 13.03 -18.60 3.52
N LEU A 183 11.93 -17.86 3.53
CA LEU A 183 11.71 -16.78 4.50
C LEU A 183 11.59 -17.38 5.91
N PHE A 184 10.83 -18.45 6.08
CA PHE A 184 10.67 -19.11 7.39
C PHE A 184 11.98 -19.67 7.89
N ASP A 185 12.76 -20.34 7.05
CA ASP A 185 14.11 -20.80 7.37
C ASP A 185 15.03 -19.65 7.83
N ARG A 186 14.99 -18.51 7.09
CA ARG A 186 15.78 -17.32 7.42
C ARG A 186 15.41 -16.74 8.78
N LEU A 187 14.13 -16.77 9.14
CA LEU A 187 13.61 -16.28 10.41
C LEU A 187 13.67 -17.34 11.52
N GLY A 188 13.89 -18.61 11.20
CA GLY A 188 13.90 -19.72 12.14
C GLY A 188 12.53 -20.01 12.73
N ILE A 189 11.48 -19.92 11.91
CA ILE A 189 10.07 -20.14 12.26
C ILE A 189 9.44 -21.20 11.37
N THR A 190 8.22 -21.59 11.69
CA THR A 190 7.38 -22.49 10.89
C THR A 190 6.09 -21.79 10.45
N ALA A 191 5.28 -22.43 9.62
CA ALA A 191 3.98 -21.90 9.23
C ALA A 191 3.06 -21.62 10.43
N ASP A 192 3.24 -22.33 11.56
CA ASP A 192 2.44 -22.14 12.78
C ASP A 192 2.69 -20.78 13.45
N ASP A 193 3.86 -20.21 13.24
CA ASP A 193 4.25 -18.88 13.74
C ASP A 193 3.78 -17.75 12.82
N VAL A 194 3.08 -18.09 11.72
CA VAL A 194 2.64 -17.15 10.70
C VAL A 194 1.12 -17.09 10.66
N GLN A 195 0.57 -15.89 10.58
CA GLN A 195 -0.80 -15.65 10.20
C GLN A 195 -0.86 -15.21 8.74
N PHE A 196 -1.75 -15.81 7.95
CA PHE A 196 -1.94 -15.44 6.56
C PHE A 196 -3.25 -14.69 6.34
N ILE A 197 -3.22 -13.67 5.48
CA ILE A 197 -4.39 -13.04 4.87
C ILE A 197 -4.22 -13.12 3.37
N LEU A 198 -5.09 -13.86 2.69
CA LEU A 198 -5.12 -13.96 1.24
C LEU A 198 -6.31 -13.15 0.72
N THR A 199 -6.04 -12.14 -0.13
CA THR A 199 -7.10 -11.38 -0.79
C THR A 199 -7.20 -11.82 -2.25
N THR A 200 -8.41 -11.96 -2.76
CA THR A 200 -8.64 -12.36 -4.15
C THR A 200 -10.02 -11.97 -4.62
N ALA A 201 -10.12 -11.50 -5.86
CA ALA A 201 -11.39 -11.22 -6.53
C ALA A 201 -12.00 -12.48 -7.19
N SER A 202 -11.22 -13.54 -7.36
CA SER A 202 -11.61 -14.75 -8.09
C SER A 202 -11.13 -16.01 -7.38
N MET A 203 -12.05 -16.67 -6.68
CA MET A 203 -11.81 -17.96 -6.02
C MET A 203 -12.71 -19.02 -6.62
N PRO A 204 -12.26 -20.29 -6.77
CA PRO A 204 -13.15 -21.37 -7.17
C PRO A 204 -14.32 -21.54 -6.19
N ASP A 205 -15.48 -21.84 -6.72
CA ASP A 205 -16.65 -22.19 -5.89
C ASP A 205 -16.48 -23.58 -5.23
N ASP A 206 -15.64 -24.44 -5.81
CA ASP A 206 -15.33 -25.75 -5.28
C ASP A 206 -14.48 -25.68 -3.99
N GLU A 207 -15.03 -26.21 -2.90
CA GLU A 207 -14.42 -26.19 -1.59
C GLU A 207 -13.07 -26.92 -1.56
N LYS A 208 -12.99 -28.08 -2.22
CA LYS A 208 -11.75 -28.85 -2.28
C LYS A 208 -10.65 -28.07 -2.97
N ALA A 209 -10.96 -27.47 -4.12
CA ALA A 209 -9.98 -26.68 -4.87
C ALA A 209 -9.50 -25.44 -4.07
N ARG A 210 -10.37 -24.83 -3.25
CA ARG A 210 -9.99 -23.75 -2.34
C ARG A 210 -9.04 -24.22 -1.25
N ASN A 211 -9.38 -25.35 -0.62
CA ASN A 211 -8.58 -25.93 0.45
C ASN A 211 -7.20 -26.35 -0.07
N ASP A 212 -7.15 -27.10 -1.17
CA ASP A 212 -5.91 -27.54 -1.81
C ASP A 212 -5.02 -26.33 -2.18
N PHE A 213 -5.62 -25.24 -2.68
CA PHE A 213 -4.91 -24.00 -2.99
C PHE A 213 -4.33 -23.33 -1.74
N TYR A 214 -5.13 -23.20 -0.67
CA TYR A 214 -4.70 -22.59 0.58
C TYR A 214 -3.56 -23.39 1.23
N GLU A 215 -3.76 -24.71 1.37
CA GLU A 215 -2.77 -25.60 1.97
C GLU A 215 -1.45 -25.62 1.19
N GLY A 216 -1.54 -25.72 -0.14
CA GLY A 216 -0.37 -25.73 -1.01
C GLY A 216 0.41 -24.42 -1.02
N LEU A 217 -0.25 -23.26 -0.81
CA LEU A 217 0.40 -21.97 -0.81
C LEU A 217 0.97 -21.60 0.56
N THR A 218 0.30 -21.96 1.64
CA THR A 218 0.63 -21.48 3.00
C THR A 218 1.30 -22.52 3.89
N GLY A 219 1.22 -23.82 3.52
CA GLY A 219 1.65 -24.91 4.37
C GLY A 219 0.76 -25.14 5.59
N LYS A 220 -0.41 -24.47 5.70
CA LYS A 220 -1.35 -24.59 6.81
C LYS A 220 -2.54 -25.46 6.43
N GLN A 221 -3.19 -26.06 7.45
CA GLN A 221 -4.41 -26.84 7.24
C GLN A 221 -5.60 -25.94 6.92
N ALA A 222 -6.42 -26.33 5.95
CA ALA A 222 -7.63 -25.57 5.58
C ALA A 222 -8.66 -25.48 6.72
N ALA A 223 -8.64 -26.43 7.66
CA ALA A 223 -9.48 -26.41 8.87
C ALA A 223 -9.21 -25.16 9.76
N ASP A 224 -8.03 -24.57 9.68
CA ASP A 224 -7.64 -23.36 10.42
C ASP A 224 -7.93 -22.08 9.64
N CYS A 225 -8.50 -22.20 8.45
CA CYS A 225 -8.79 -21.08 7.56
C CYS A 225 -10.25 -20.62 7.66
N VAL A 226 -10.45 -19.31 7.71
CA VAL A 226 -11.78 -18.69 7.61
C VAL A 226 -11.94 -18.08 6.22
N PHE A 227 -12.86 -18.61 5.42
CA PHE A 227 -13.19 -18.07 4.12
C PHE A 227 -14.27 -16.99 4.25
N LEU A 228 -13.90 -15.74 3.97
CA LEU A 228 -14.82 -14.61 3.95
C LEU A 228 -15.23 -14.29 2.50
N THR A 229 -16.49 -14.49 2.18
CA THR A 229 -17.05 -14.16 0.86
C THR A 229 -17.98 -12.97 0.98
N GLY A 230 -17.84 -12.01 0.08
CA GLY A 230 -18.80 -10.91 -0.06
C GLY A 230 -20.12 -11.39 -0.65
N SER A 231 -21.23 -10.81 -0.23
CA SER A 231 -22.51 -10.97 -0.90
C SER A 231 -22.59 -9.95 -2.05
N LYS A 232 -23.03 -10.41 -3.22
CA LYS A 232 -23.36 -9.47 -4.29
C LYS A 232 -24.59 -8.68 -3.86
N GLU A 233 -24.47 -7.36 -3.85
CA GLU A 233 -25.62 -6.50 -3.67
C GLU A 233 -26.62 -6.81 -4.80
N LYS A 234 -27.85 -7.17 -4.45
CA LYS A 234 -28.89 -7.38 -5.43
C LYS A 234 -29.22 -6.00 -5.98
N LEU A 235 -28.71 -5.70 -7.18
CA LEU A 235 -29.17 -4.53 -7.90
C LEU A 235 -30.69 -4.65 -8.10
N PRO A 236 -31.45 -3.55 -7.91
CA PRO A 236 -32.86 -3.56 -8.23
C PRO A 236 -33.07 -4.05 -9.68
N GLU A 237 -34.08 -4.87 -9.90
CA GLU A 237 -34.44 -5.27 -11.27
C GLU A 237 -34.89 -4.03 -12.05
N TYR A 238 -33.98 -3.51 -12.84
CA TYR A 238 -34.31 -2.44 -13.77
C TYR A 238 -35.00 -3.02 -15.01
N LYS A 239 -36.16 -2.51 -15.33
CA LYS A 239 -36.77 -2.77 -16.67
C LYS A 239 -35.84 -2.13 -17.70
N LEU A 240 -35.28 -2.97 -18.58
CA LEU A 240 -34.52 -2.46 -19.71
C LEU A 240 -35.46 -1.64 -20.60
N VAL A 241 -35.24 -0.34 -20.69
CA VAL A 241 -35.91 0.55 -21.61
C VAL A 241 -35.09 0.57 -22.90
N PRO A 242 -35.66 0.19 -24.04
CA PRO A 242 -34.93 0.23 -25.31
C PRO A 242 -34.53 1.68 -25.63
N THR A 243 -33.23 1.92 -25.63
CA THR A 243 -32.65 3.23 -25.98
C THR A 243 -32.13 3.15 -27.40
N ASN A 244 -32.54 4.08 -28.26
CA ASN A 244 -32.03 4.10 -29.61
C ASN A 244 -30.67 4.84 -29.71
N ALA A 245 -29.93 4.56 -30.79
CA ALA A 245 -28.61 5.15 -31.00
C ALA A 245 -28.63 6.68 -31.06
N ASN A 246 -29.75 7.30 -31.51
CA ASN A 246 -29.86 8.76 -31.57
C ASN A 246 -29.97 9.40 -30.18
N GLN A 247 -30.63 8.73 -29.23
CA GLN A 247 -30.70 9.20 -27.84
C GLN A 247 -29.32 9.15 -27.17
N LEU A 248 -28.55 8.08 -27.43
CA LEU A 248 -27.17 7.97 -26.93
C LEU A 248 -26.25 9.00 -27.61
N ALA A 249 -26.38 9.19 -28.92
CA ALA A 249 -25.60 10.19 -29.67
C ALA A 249 -25.87 11.63 -29.21
N ALA A 250 -27.09 11.93 -28.75
CA ALA A 250 -27.45 13.24 -28.23
C ALA A 250 -26.71 13.60 -26.95
N LEU A 251 -26.13 12.62 -26.24
CA LEU A 251 -25.37 12.84 -25.01
C LEU A 251 -23.99 13.44 -25.25
N GLY A 252 -23.45 13.38 -26.44
CA GLY A 252 -22.17 13.95 -26.86
C GLY A 252 -21.01 13.75 -25.82
N SER A 253 -19.83 13.47 -26.28
CA SER A 253 -18.69 13.19 -25.39
C SER A 253 -18.31 14.34 -24.43
N THR A 254 -18.60 15.60 -24.84
CA THR A 254 -18.33 16.80 -24.03
C THR A 254 -19.32 17.01 -22.88
N GLN A 255 -20.48 16.32 -22.93
CA GLN A 255 -21.52 16.46 -21.90
C GLN A 255 -21.35 15.50 -20.73
N VAL A 256 -20.43 14.55 -20.85
CA VAL A 256 -20.13 13.54 -19.80
C VAL A 256 -18.99 14.01 -18.87
N TYR A 257 -18.33 15.13 -19.18
CA TYR A 257 -17.23 15.70 -18.40
C TYR A 257 -17.53 17.14 -18.00
N GLY A 258 -17.01 17.57 -16.84
CA GLY A 258 -17.17 18.93 -16.32
C GLY A 258 -18.08 19.02 -15.09
N GLU A 259 -18.21 20.23 -14.55
CA GLU A 259 -18.92 20.47 -13.27
C GLU A 259 -20.42 20.09 -13.33
N GLU A 260 -21.04 20.22 -14.49
CA GLU A 260 -22.44 19.88 -14.68
C GLU A 260 -22.67 18.43 -15.20
N ALA A 261 -21.62 17.63 -15.35
CA ALA A 261 -21.73 16.28 -15.93
C ALA A 261 -22.71 15.39 -15.17
N THR A 262 -22.68 15.44 -13.86
CA THR A 262 -23.55 14.63 -12.99
C THR A 262 -25.03 14.96 -13.21
N GLN A 263 -25.36 16.24 -13.33
CA GLN A 263 -26.75 16.66 -13.56
C GLN A 263 -27.23 16.25 -14.96
N ARG A 264 -26.40 16.43 -15.98
CA ARG A 264 -26.76 16.04 -17.37
C ARG A 264 -26.94 14.53 -17.51
N ILE A 265 -26.11 13.72 -16.82
CA ILE A 265 -26.29 12.26 -16.80
C ILE A 265 -27.61 11.89 -16.10
N LYS A 266 -27.95 12.55 -14.98
CA LYS A 266 -29.21 12.34 -14.27
C LYS A 266 -30.42 12.71 -15.15
N ASP A 267 -30.38 13.85 -15.82
CA ASP A 267 -31.44 14.33 -16.70
C ASP A 267 -31.63 13.37 -17.88
N PHE A 268 -30.53 12.90 -18.47
CA PHE A 268 -30.57 11.90 -19.53
C PHE A 268 -31.15 10.56 -19.05
N ALA A 269 -30.67 10.07 -17.90
CA ALA A 269 -31.18 8.84 -17.31
C ALA A 269 -32.66 8.96 -16.96
N SER A 270 -33.10 10.09 -16.40
CA SER A 270 -34.52 10.36 -16.10
C SER A 270 -35.39 10.41 -17.36
N ALA A 271 -34.88 11.00 -18.44
CA ALA A 271 -35.57 11.03 -19.73
C ALA A 271 -35.74 9.63 -20.34
N ILE A 272 -34.78 8.73 -20.13
CA ILE A 272 -34.86 7.36 -20.65
C ILE A 272 -35.72 6.47 -19.76
N PHE A 273 -35.56 6.54 -18.46
CA PHE A 273 -36.19 5.61 -17.52
C PHE A 273 -37.54 6.09 -16.99
N HIS A 274 -37.95 7.34 -17.28
CA HIS A 274 -39.18 7.96 -16.78
C HIS A 274 -39.35 7.86 -15.24
N GLU A 275 -38.27 7.67 -14.51
CA GLU A 275 -38.25 7.57 -13.06
C GLU A 275 -37.23 8.55 -12.48
N HIS A 276 -37.56 9.14 -11.35
CA HIS A 276 -36.56 9.92 -10.57
C HIS A 276 -35.56 8.99 -9.94
N LEU A 277 -34.29 9.09 -10.36
CA LEU A 277 -33.18 8.42 -9.64
C LEU A 277 -33.07 9.04 -8.25
N PRO A 278 -32.94 8.23 -7.20
CA PRO A 278 -32.64 8.76 -5.85
C PRO A 278 -31.34 9.54 -5.85
N ALA A 279 -31.27 10.57 -5.03
CA ALA A 279 -30.16 11.51 -4.92
C ALA A 279 -28.88 10.86 -4.40
#